data_a8adae53fc695184207211fd614d1f8e
#
_entry.id   a8adae53fc695184207211fd614d1f8e
#
_cell.length_a   1.000
_cell.length_b   1.000
_cell.length_c   1.000
_cell.angle_alpha   90.00
_cell.angle_beta   90.00
_cell.angle_gamma   90.00
#
_symmetry.space_group_name_H-M   'P 1'
#
loop_
_entity.id
_entity.type
_entity.pdbx_description
1 polymer ?
#
loop_
_entity_poly.entity_id
_entity_poly.type
_entity_poly.pdbx_seq_one_letter_code
_entity_poly.pdbx_strand_id
1 'polypeptide(L)' 'MLVVTVKLFNLILFTMTELEKLYQNIADTLEQGVTDLEKFEAGNMSAGTRVRKNMQTIKDLAQKVRVTVQEQKNAVAN' A
#
# COMPACT_ATOMS: atom_id res chain seq x y z
N MET A 1 27.67 -1.58 -13.67
CA MET A 1 26.71 -0.58 -13.21
C MET A 1 25.30 -1.14 -13.12
N LEU A 2 24.76 -1.66 -14.22
CA LEU A 2 23.43 -2.25 -14.25
C LEU A 2 23.29 -3.44 -13.28
N VAL A 3 24.33 -4.27 -13.20
CA VAL A 3 24.32 -5.43 -12.31
C VAL A 3 24.26 -5.00 -10.85
N VAL A 4 25.00 -3.94 -10.51
CA VAL A 4 24.98 -3.40 -9.15
C VAL A 4 23.61 -2.84 -8.80
N THR A 5 23.00 -2.12 -9.76
CA THR A 5 21.68 -1.54 -9.56
C THR A 5 20.62 -2.63 -9.34
N VAL A 6 20.68 -3.70 -10.13
CA VAL A 6 19.75 -4.83 -9.99
C VAL A 6 19.92 -5.51 -8.64
N LYS A 7 21.17 -5.71 -8.21
CA LYS A 7 21.45 -6.30 -6.90
C LYS A 7 20.95 -5.43 -5.77
N LEU A 8 21.13 -4.11 -5.88
CA LEU A 8 20.62 -3.17 -4.89
C LEU A 8 19.11 -3.21 -4.82
N PHE A 9 18.46 -3.25 -5.98
CA PHE A 9 17.00 -3.34 -6.06
C PHE A 9 16.50 -4.63 -5.40
N ASN A 10 17.14 -5.76 -5.70
CA ASN A 10 16.77 -7.04 -5.09
C ASN A 10 17.01 -7.03 -3.57
N LEU A 11 18.08 -6.40 -3.13
CA LEU A 11 18.37 -6.26 -1.70
C LEU A 11 17.30 -5.41 -1.02
N ILE A 12 16.90 -4.31 -1.65
CA ILE A 12 15.85 -3.45 -1.11
C ILE A 12 14.56 -4.23 -0.97
N LEU A 13 14.16 -5.00 -1.99
CA LEU A 13 12.95 -5.83 -1.93
C LEU A 13 13.04 -6.87 -0.82
N PHE A 14 14.22 -7.48 -0.66
CA PHE A 14 14.44 -8.51 0.34
C PHE A 14 14.49 -7.94 1.75
N THR A 15 15.02 -6.72 1.88
CA THR A 15 15.22 -6.08 3.19
C THR A 15 14.16 -5.05 3.54
N MET A 16 13.07 -4.98 2.77
CA MET A 16 11.99 -4.06 3.07
C MET A 16 11.44 -4.29 4.45
N THR A 17 11.28 -3.21 5.20
CA THR A 17 10.67 -3.26 6.52
C THR A 17 9.17 -3.53 6.38
N GLU A 18 8.55 -3.90 7.50
CA GLU A 18 7.11 -4.08 7.55
C GLU A 18 6.37 -2.80 7.12
N LEU A 19 6.85 -1.65 7.59
CA LEU A 19 6.24 -0.36 7.21
C LEU A 19 6.36 -0.08 5.72
N GLU A 20 7.52 -0.37 5.15
CA GLU A 20 7.71 -0.17 3.70
C GLU A 20 6.79 -1.07 2.89
N LYS A 21 6.61 -2.32 3.32
CA LYS A 21 5.69 -3.25 2.67
C LYS A 21 4.25 -2.74 2.75
N LEU A 22 3.85 -2.22 3.89
CA LEU A 22 2.51 -1.67 4.08
C LEU A 22 2.28 -0.46 3.17
N TYR A 23 3.28 0.42 3.08
CA TYR A 23 3.20 1.57 2.18
C TYR A 23 3.08 1.12 0.72
N GLN A 24 3.86 0.11 0.32
CA GLN A 24 3.79 -0.41 -1.03
C GLN A 24 2.42 -1.01 -1.31
N ASN A 25 1.86 -1.73 -0.35
CA ASN A 25 0.53 -2.31 -0.50
C ASN A 25 -0.54 -1.23 -0.67
N ILE A 26 -0.42 -0.12 0.07
CA ILE A 26 -1.34 1.00 -0.07
C ILE A 26 -1.24 1.58 -1.48
N ALA A 27 -0.02 1.79 -1.97
CA ALA A 27 0.20 2.33 -3.31
C ALA A 27 -0.37 1.42 -4.39
N ASP A 28 -0.11 0.11 -4.28
CA ASP A 28 -0.61 -0.87 -5.24
C ASP A 28 -2.14 -0.95 -5.21
N THR A 29 -2.72 -0.92 -4.03
CA THR A 29 -4.17 -0.97 -3.86
C THR A 29 -4.83 0.27 -4.47
N LEU A 30 -4.23 1.43 -4.25
CA LEU A 30 -4.72 2.68 -4.83
C LEU A 30 -4.69 2.61 -6.35
N GLU A 31 -3.57 2.17 -6.92
CA GLU A 31 -3.42 2.04 -8.37
C GLU A 31 -4.46 1.09 -8.97
N GLN A 32 -4.71 -0.04 -8.30
CA GLN A 32 -5.71 -1.01 -8.75
C GLN A 32 -7.12 -0.41 -8.80
N GLY A 33 -7.39 0.55 -7.92
CA GLY A 33 -8.71 1.16 -7.85
C GLY A 33 -8.99 2.23 -8.89
N VAL A 34 -7.96 2.73 -9.58
CA VAL A 34 -8.13 3.83 -10.53
C VAL A 34 -9.07 3.46 -11.68
N THR A 35 -8.96 2.24 -12.19
CA THR A 35 -9.81 1.78 -13.29
C THR A 35 -11.29 1.78 -12.90
N ASP A 36 -11.59 1.30 -11.69
CA ASP A 36 -12.95 1.29 -11.18
C ASP A 36 -13.48 2.69 -10.94
N LEU A 37 -12.63 3.60 -10.48
CA LEU A 37 -13.02 5.00 -10.32
C LEU A 37 -13.40 5.61 -11.63
N GLU A 38 -12.61 5.40 -12.68
CA GLU A 38 -12.89 5.91 -14.02
C GLU A 38 -14.21 5.35 -14.56
N LYS A 39 -14.46 4.06 -14.37
CA LYS A 39 -15.70 3.42 -14.78
C LYS A 39 -16.90 4.00 -14.04
N PHE A 40 -16.75 4.24 -12.74
CA PHE A 40 -17.83 4.84 -11.95
C PHE A 40 -18.15 6.23 -12.44
N GLU A 41 -17.14 7.05 -12.67
CA GLU A 41 -17.35 8.41 -13.17
C GLU A 41 -17.97 8.42 -14.56
N ALA A 42 -17.75 7.37 -15.34
CA ALA A 42 -18.36 7.21 -16.66
C ALA A 42 -19.80 6.66 -16.59
N GLY A 43 -20.32 6.41 -15.40
CA GLY A 43 -21.71 6.00 -15.22
C GLY A 43 -21.93 4.55 -14.83
N ASN A 44 -20.87 3.77 -14.65
CA ASN A 44 -21.00 2.37 -14.24
C ASN A 44 -21.19 2.30 -12.72
N MET A 45 -22.44 2.15 -12.29
CA MET A 45 -22.77 2.16 -10.85
C MET A 45 -22.14 1.00 -10.08
N SER A 46 -22.00 -0.17 -10.70
CA SER A 46 -21.41 -1.32 -10.02
C SER A 46 -19.92 -1.11 -9.73
N ALA A 47 -19.25 -0.27 -10.51
CA ALA A 47 -17.87 0.09 -10.24
C ALA A 47 -17.74 0.88 -8.93
N GLY A 48 -18.80 1.60 -8.54
CA GLY A 48 -18.80 2.34 -7.27
C GLY A 48 -18.65 1.44 -6.05
N THR A 49 -19.26 0.26 -6.10
CA THR A 49 -19.09 -0.72 -5.02
C THR A 49 -17.62 -1.16 -4.91
N ARG A 50 -16.97 -1.36 -6.05
CA ARG A 50 -15.56 -1.74 -6.05
C ARG A 50 -14.66 -0.61 -5.57
N VAL A 51 -15.00 0.64 -5.90
CA VAL A 51 -14.28 1.81 -5.39
C VAL A 51 -14.36 1.85 -3.86
N ARG A 52 -15.55 1.66 -3.31
CA ARG A 52 -15.73 1.66 -1.85
C ARG A 52 -14.96 0.54 -1.18
N LYS A 53 -14.97 -0.66 -1.78
CA LYS A 53 -14.22 -1.80 -1.27
C LYS A 53 -12.71 -1.54 -1.30
N ASN A 54 -12.25 -0.92 -2.39
CA ASN A 54 -10.85 -0.53 -2.55
C ASN A 54 -10.43 0.42 -1.43
N MET A 55 -11.26 1.42 -1.11
CA MET A 55 -10.99 2.36 -0.03
C MET A 55 -11.01 1.68 1.34
N GLN A 56 -11.87 0.69 1.54
CA GLN A 56 -11.89 -0.06 2.79
C GLN A 56 -10.57 -0.81 3.00
N THR A 57 -10.03 -1.40 1.94
CA THR A 57 -8.73 -2.07 1.99
C THR A 57 -7.62 -1.08 2.36
N ILE A 58 -7.63 0.10 1.75
CA ILE A 58 -6.65 1.15 2.06
C ILE A 58 -6.78 1.59 3.52
N LYS A 59 -8.00 1.76 3.99
CA LYS A 59 -8.25 2.12 5.39
C LYS A 59 -7.64 1.10 6.34
N ASP A 60 -7.86 -0.19 6.06
CA ASP A 60 -7.32 -1.26 6.90
C ASP A 60 -5.80 -1.28 6.88
N LEU A 61 -5.20 -1.07 5.71
CA LEU A 61 -3.74 -0.99 5.59
C LEU A 61 -3.20 0.23 6.34
N ALA A 62 -3.88 1.36 6.23
CA ALA A 62 -3.48 2.58 6.94
C ALA A 62 -3.51 2.37 8.45
N GLN A 63 -4.51 1.65 8.95
CA GLN A 63 -4.60 1.33 10.38
C GLN A 63 -3.42 0.45 10.81
N LYS A 64 -3.04 -0.52 9.99
CA LYS A 64 -1.87 -1.36 10.27
C LYS A 64 -0.60 -0.53 10.35
N VAL A 65 -0.45 0.45 9.47
CA VAL A 65 0.71 1.36 9.52
C VAL A 65 0.74 2.09 10.86
N ARG A 66 -0.40 2.64 11.26
CA ARG A 66 -0.48 3.40 12.51
C ARG A 66 -0.13 2.53 13.72
N VAL A 67 -0.65 1.32 13.77
CA VAL A 67 -0.38 0.37 14.85
C VAL A 67 1.10 -0.01 14.87
N THR A 68 1.67 -0.32 13.71
CA THR A 68 3.07 -0.71 13.62
C THR A 68 3.99 0.43 14.06
N VAL A 69 3.69 1.65 13.65
CA VAL A 69 4.46 2.83 14.07
C VAL A 69 4.40 2.98 15.59
N GLN A 70 3.23 2.82 16.18
CA GLN A 70 3.08 2.96 17.63
C GLN A 70 3.84 1.88 18.37
N GLU A 71 3.80 0.66 17.87
CA GLU A 71 4.55 -0.46 18.47
C GLU A 71 6.05 -0.21 18.42
N GLN A 72 6.56 0.30 17.29
CA GLN A 72 7.98 0.59 17.15
C GLN A 72 8.40 1.75 18.05
N LYS A 73 7.57 2.76 18.18
CA LYS A 73 7.84 3.88 19.09
C LYS A 73 7.89 3.39 20.55
N ASN A 74 6.96 2.53 20.92
CA ASN A 74 6.95 1.98 22.29
C ASN A 74 8.19 1.13 22.57
N ALA A 75 8.63 0.35 21.59
CA ALA A 75 9.82 -0.48 21.74
C ALA A 75 11.08 0.37 21.93
N VAL A 76 11.16 1.49 21.21
CA VAL A 76 12.31 2.40 21.31
C VAL A 76 12.27 3.20 22.61
N ALA A 77 11.08 3.58 23.06
CA ALA A 77 10.89 4.36 24.27
C ALA A 77 11.26 3.58 25.54
N ASN A 78 11.26 2.25 25.46
CA ASN A 78 11.63 1.38 26.57
C ASN A 78 13.11 1.06 26.54
#